data_a911c52eb8921c4d8a1be7c04c9e4530
#
_entry.id   a911c52eb8921c4d8a1be7c04c9e4530
#
_cell.length_a   1.000
_cell.length_b   1.000
_cell.length_c   1.000
_cell.angle_alpha   90.00
_cell.angle_beta   90.00
_cell.angle_gamma   90.00
#
_symmetry.space_group_name_H-M   'P 1'
#
loop_
_entity.id
_entity.type
_entity.pdbx_description
1 polymer ?
#
loop_
_entity_poly.entity_id
_entity_poly.type
_entity_poly.pdbx_seq_one_letter_code
_entity_poly.pdbx_strand_id
1 'polypeptide(L)'
;MRTGVRALTTVAAAAIALALPTPAAQAGYLDELAVAHRGATTSTIAEGTMASYRYAVRHHADILDGDVRWAKDGADADSVGAMVISHDATLNRVTNCSGYLSNWLWSSIYKKCRTEVGGQRLIRLVDLLKYGKSVGKPFAIEIKASYITNAQARQLWYAINGYKVQLEAGYSALPSLNKIKKLDAADPNHKISYARITSGGGGWPSVATLKKTGTSVHANKSIPASVMRSYKAGGLKVYLFTGKNETDYARMAALRPYAVVVDDVGRFQRWRDAQS
;
A
#
# COMPACT_ATOMS: atom_id res chain seq x y z
N MET A 1 30.85 -11.18 87.39
CA MET A 1 29.81 -10.52 86.60
C MET A 1 30.38 -10.19 85.21
N ARG A 2 29.95 -10.89 84.16
CA ARG A 2 30.39 -10.64 82.78
C ARG A 2 29.21 -10.08 81.99
N THR A 3 29.30 -8.85 81.58
CA THR A 3 28.33 -8.15 80.72
C THR A 3 28.64 -8.40 79.26
N GLY A 4 27.77 -9.14 78.57
CA GLY A 4 27.92 -9.38 77.14
C GLY A 4 27.24 -8.25 76.33
N VAL A 5 28.01 -7.68 75.41
CA VAL A 5 27.56 -6.68 74.48
C VAL A 5 27.07 -7.45 73.19
N ARG A 6 25.77 -7.26 72.88
CA ARG A 6 25.21 -7.75 71.57
C ARG A 6 25.43 -6.71 70.48
N ALA A 7 26.11 -7.11 69.44
CA ALA A 7 26.22 -6.30 68.25
C ALA A 7 24.98 -6.47 67.37
N LEU A 8 24.31 -5.36 67.02
CA LEU A 8 23.25 -5.30 66.04
C LEU A 8 23.88 -5.13 64.63
N THR A 9 23.70 -6.12 63.77
CA THR A 9 24.03 -6.04 62.36
C THR A 9 22.85 -5.43 61.59
N THR A 10 23.00 -4.23 61.06
CA THR A 10 22.09 -3.60 60.13
C THR A 10 22.31 -4.12 58.74
N VAL A 11 21.32 -4.80 58.18
CA VAL A 11 21.29 -5.23 56.76
C VAL A 11 20.78 -4.04 55.91
N ALA A 12 21.63 -3.47 55.11
CA ALA A 12 21.24 -2.45 54.14
C ALA A 12 20.60 -3.15 52.91
N ALA A 13 19.32 -2.92 52.70
CA ALA A 13 18.62 -3.36 51.48
C ALA A 13 18.98 -2.43 50.34
N ALA A 14 19.73 -2.94 49.34
CA ALA A 14 19.99 -2.24 48.10
C ALA A 14 18.73 -2.29 47.21
N ALA A 15 18.06 -1.16 47.03
CA ALA A 15 16.97 -1.02 46.08
C ALA A 15 17.57 -1.00 44.64
N ILE A 16 17.35 -2.05 43.87
CA ILE A 16 17.65 -2.07 42.43
C ILE A 16 16.56 -1.26 41.75
N ALA A 17 16.86 -0.02 41.37
CA ALA A 17 16.02 0.79 40.50
C ALA A 17 16.07 0.19 39.10
N LEU A 18 15.02 -0.50 38.69
CA LEU A 18 14.77 -0.85 37.29
C LEU A 18 14.63 0.45 36.50
N ALA A 19 15.68 0.82 35.78
CA ALA A 19 15.62 1.93 34.83
C ALA A 19 14.64 1.55 33.72
N LEU A 20 13.48 2.20 33.70
CA LEU A 20 12.58 2.16 32.57
C LEU A 20 13.33 2.71 31.35
N PRO A 21 13.18 2.10 30.16
CA PRO A 21 13.87 2.60 28.98
C PRO A 21 13.41 4.03 28.69
N THR A 22 14.37 4.91 28.54
CA THR A 22 14.18 6.33 28.27
C THR A 22 13.49 6.56 26.93
N PRO A 23 12.69 7.65 26.75
CA PRO A 23 11.89 7.95 25.55
C PRO A 23 12.66 8.13 24.24
N ALA A 24 14.00 8.07 24.23
CA ALA A 24 14.81 8.25 23.03
C ALA A 24 14.60 7.20 21.91
N ALA A 25 13.87 6.09 22.21
CA ALA A 25 13.50 5.10 21.19
C ALA A 25 12.27 5.52 20.35
N GLN A 26 11.53 6.53 20.74
CA GLN A 26 10.25 6.93 20.13
C GLN A 26 10.39 7.88 18.93
N ALA A 27 11.48 8.62 18.84
CA ALA A 27 11.69 9.64 17.79
C ALA A 27 11.84 9.09 16.34
N GLY A 28 11.85 7.78 16.14
CA GLY A 28 12.02 7.17 14.81
C GLY A 28 10.75 6.58 14.19
N TYR A 29 9.59 6.72 14.86
CA TYR A 29 8.30 6.18 14.38
C TYR A 29 7.53 7.12 13.45
N LEU A 30 8.07 8.29 13.14
CA LEU A 30 7.33 9.38 12.51
C LEU A 30 7.73 9.66 11.06
N ASP A 31 8.77 8.98 10.55
CA ASP A 31 9.36 9.28 9.24
C ASP A 31 8.83 8.41 8.09
N GLU A 32 8.03 7.39 8.37
CA GLU A 32 7.48 6.51 7.34
C GLU A 32 6.41 7.21 6.51
N LEU A 33 6.50 7.02 5.18
CA LEU A 33 5.49 7.54 4.27
C LEU A 33 4.15 6.83 4.47
N ALA A 34 3.06 7.58 4.45
CA ALA A 34 1.70 7.06 4.50
C ALA A 34 1.16 6.81 3.09
N VAL A 35 0.88 5.56 2.76
CA VAL A 35 0.22 5.16 1.51
C VAL A 35 -1.25 4.94 1.75
N ALA A 36 -2.10 5.66 1.03
CA ALA A 36 -3.55 5.55 1.14
C ALA A 36 -4.05 4.33 0.35
N HIS A 37 -4.23 3.19 1.02
CA HIS A 37 -4.70 1.93 0.43
C HIS A 37 -6.03 2.12 -0.29
N ARG A 38 -6.02 2.00 -1.62
CA ARG A 38 -7.20 2.21 -2.50
C ARG A 38 -7.86 3.58 -2.34
N GLY A 39 -7.08 4.58 -1.97
CA GLY A 39 -7.52 5.90 -1.58
C GLY A 39 -7.71 6.03 -0.07
N ALA A 40 -8.85 5.64 0.45
CA ALA A 40 -9.13 5.45 1.87
C ALA A 40 -10.47 4.72 2.01
N THR A 41 -10.62 3.92 3.05
CA THR A 41 -11.87 3.25 3.38
C THR A 41 -12.29 3.65 4.79
N THR A 42 -13.45 4.26 4.91
CA THR A 42 -14.07 4.61 6.20
C THR A 42 -15.50 4.07 6.27
N SER A 43 -16.20 4.30 7.36
CA SER A 43 -17.63 3.92 7.48
C SER A 43 -18.54 4.64 6.46
N THR A 44 -18.09 5.75 5.87
CA THR A 44 -18.89 6.58 4.94
C THR A 44 -18.25 6.77 3.57
N ILE A 45 -17.02 6.28 3.36
CA ILE A 45 -16.26 6.44 2.12
C ILE A 45 -15.79 5.08 1.62
N ALA A 46 -16.18 4.71 0.41
CA ALA A 46 -15.77 3.48 -0.24
C ALA A 46 -14.43 3.64 -0.98
N GLU A 47 -13.65 2.55 -1.00
CA GLU A 47 -12.41 2.43 -1.77
C GLU A 47 -12.62 2.71 -3.27
N GLY A 48 -11.58 3.13 -3.97
CA GLY A 48 -11.57 3.28 -5.43
C GLY A 48 -12.47 4.39 -5.97
N THR A 49 -12.84 5.35 -5.14
CA THR A 49 -13.70 6.48 -5.52
C THR A 49 -12.93 7.80 -5.45
N MET A 50 -13.36 8.83 -6.17
CA MET A 50 -12.74 10.15 -6.07
C MET A 50 -12.87 10.74 -4.65
N ALA A 51 -13.94 10.40 -3.94
CA ALA A 51 -14.10 10.83 -2.54
C ALA A 51 -13.02 10.23 -1.63
N SER A 52 -12.66 8.94 -1.83
CA SER A 52 -11.60 8.29 -1.05
C SER A 52 -10.22 8.95 -1.27
N TYR A 53 -9.88 9.28 -2.51
CA TYR A 53 -8.61 9.95 -2.81
C TYR A 53 -8.56 11.39 -2.31
N ARG A 54 -9.67 12.13 -2.40
CA ARG A 54 -9.78 13.47 -1.80
C ARG A 54 -9.66 13.42 -0.28
N TYR A 55 -10.27 12.45 0.36
CA TYR A 55 -10.11 12.22 1.80
C TYR A 55 -8.65 11.95 2.14
N ALA A 56 -7.99 11.02 1.43
CA ALA A 56 -6.60 10.70 1.64
C ALA A 56 -5.66 11.91 1.56
N VAL A 57 -5.84 12.76 0.53
CA VAL A 57 -5.03 13.98 0.36
C VAL A 57 -5.27 14.98 1.49
N ARG A 58 -6.53 15.21 1.90
CA ARG A 58 -6.86 16.08 3.03
C ARG A 58 -6.27 15.61 4.36
N HIS A 59 -6.07 14.30 4.49
CA HIS A 59 -5.45 13.68 5.66
C HIS A 59 -3.97 13.32 5.44
N HIS A 60 -3.28 14.09 4.58
CA HIS A 60 -1.83 14.05 4.40
C HIS A 60 -1.25 12.69 3.94
N ALA A 61 -1.98 11.94 3.12
CA ALA A 61 -1.36 10.80 2.42
C ALA A 61 -0.16 11.28 1.59
N ASP A 62 0.94 10.53 1.63
CA ASP A 62 2.14 10.81 0.85
C ASP A 62 2.05 10.19 -0.55
N ILE A 63 1.44 9.00 -0.65
CA ILE A 63 1.31 8.22 -1.88
C ILE A 63 -0.15 7.77 -2.02
N LEU A 64 -0.68 7.87 -3.24
CA LEU A 64 -2.02 7.37 -3.58
C LEU A 64 -1.90 5.98 -4.19
N ASP A 65 -2.53 5.00 -3.55
CA ASP A 65 -2.53 3.62 -4.01
C ASP A 65 -3.82 3.30 -4.78
N GLY A 66 -3.72 2.48 -5.84
CA GLY A 66 -4.86 2.07 -6.64
C GLY A 66 -4.63 0.76 -7.39
N ASP A 67 -5.66 -0.07 -7.41
CA ASP A 67 -5.70 -1.34 -8.12
C ASP A 67 -6.29 -1.14 -9.52
N VAL A 68 -5.59 -1.54 -10.58
CA VAL A 68 -6.07 -1.39 -11.94
C VAL A 68 -6.61 -2.71 -12.52
N ARG A 69 -7.82 -2.62 -13.08
CA ARG A 69 -8.49 -3.66 -13.87
C ARG A 69 -9.09 -3.07 -15.13
N TRP A 70 -9.48 -3.92 -16.06
CA TRP A 70 -10.09 -3.51 -17.32
C TRP A 70 -11.58 -3.86 -17.33
N ALA A 71 -12.41 -2.84 -17.53
CA ALA A 71 -13.80 -3.00 -17.95
C ALA A 71 -13.86 -3.15 -19.46
N LYS A 72 -14.94 -3.71 -19.99
CA LYS A 72 -15.20 -3.73 -21.42
C LYS A 72 -15.38 -2.28 -21.93
N ASP A 73 -14.79 -1.97 -23.08
CA ASP A 73 -14.95 -0.68 -23.74
C ASP A 73 -15.40 -0.91 -25.18
N GLY A 74 -16.60 -0.46 -25.51
CA GLY A 74 -17.21 -0.69 -26.83
C GLY A 74 -17.73 -2.11 -27.08
N ALA A 75 -18.30 -2.32 -28.27
CA ALA A 75 -18.88 -3.59 -28.73
C ALA A 75 -17.84 -4.45 -29.50
N ASP A 76 -16.71 -3.86 -29.91
CA ASP A 76 -15.77 -4.50 -30.81
C ASP A 76 -14.77 -5.38 -30.05
N ALA A 77 -14.40 -6.51 -30.66
CA ALA A 77 -13.45 -7.47 -30.10
C ALA A 77 -12.03 -6.88 -29.88
N ASP A 78 -11.69 -5.82 -30.61
CA ASP A 78 -10.40 -5.13 -30.54
C ASP A 78 -10.34 -4.01 -29.49
N SER A 79 -11.44 -3.75 -28.78
CA SER A 79 -11.46 -2.71 -27.76
C SER A 79 -10.55 -3.08 -26.60
N VAL A 80 -9.63 -2.17 -26.25
CA VAL A 80 -8.62 -2.39 -25.20
C VAL A 80 -9.25 -2.43 -23.81
N GLY A 81 -10.45 -1.88 -23.66
CA GLY A 81 -11.15 -1.74 -22.38
C GLY A 81 -10.76 -0.49 -21.61
N ALA A 82 -11.62 -0.07 -20.71
CA ALA A 82 -11.35 1.06 -19.81
C ALA A 82 -10.61 0.60 -18.56
N MET A 83 -9.51 1.25 -18.20
CA MET A 83 -8.80 1.01 -16.95
C MET A 83 -9.56 1.61 -15.78
N VAL A 84 -10.11 0.75 -14.93
CA VAL A 84 -10.93 1.10 -13.77
C VAL A 84 -10.17 0.83 -12.49
N ILE A 85 -10.28 1.70 -11.51
CA ILE A 85 -9.75 1.48 -10.17
C ILE A 85 -10.70 0.55 -9.42
N SER A 86 -10.26 -0.71 -9.24
CA SER A 86 -11.02 -1.74 -8.55
C SER A 86 -10.11 -2.88 -8.09
N HIS A 87 -10.19 -3.25 -6.81
CA HIS A 87 -9.45 -4.39 -6.29
C HIS A 87 -9.99 -5.72 -6.82
N ASP A 88 -11.30 -5.91 -6.72
CA ASP A 88 -11.95 -7.17 -7.06
C ASP A 88 -12.19 -7.30 -8.56
N ALA A 89 -12.23 -8.52 -9.05
CA ALA A 89 -12.61 -8.81 -10.42
C ALA A 89 -14.11 -8.58 -10.65
N THR A 90 -14.90 -8.58 -9.60
CA THR A 90 -16.34 -8.39 -9.63
C THR A 90 -16.75 -7.08 -8.98
N LEU A 91 -17.94 -6.59 -9.32
CA LEU A 91 -18.54 -5.36 -8.77
C LEU A 91 -19.24 -5.58 -7.42
N ASN A 92 -19.48 -6.85 -7.03
CA ASN A 92 -20.40 -7.26 -5.97
C ASN A 92 -20.09 -6.69 -4.57
N ARG A 93 -18.80 -6.62 -4.18
CA ARG A 93 -18.43 -6.24 -2.80
C ARG A 93 -18.52 -4.74 -2.56
N VAL A 94 -18.21 -3.96 -3.57
CA VAL A 94 -18.02 -2.51 -3.41
C VAL A 94 -19.22 -1.74 -3.92
N THR A 95 -20.00 -2.31 -4.84
CA THR A 95 -21.12 -1.61 -5.51
C THR A 95 -22.42 -2.41 -5.48
N ASN A 96 -23.54 -1.72 -5.72
CA ASN A 96 -24.87 -2.31 -5.93
C ASN A 96 -25.02 -3.05 -7.27
N CYS A 97 -23.96 -3.16 -8.07
CA CYS A 97 -23.90 -3.98 -9.28
C CYS A 97 -23.25 -5.32 -9.00
N SER A 98 -23.51 -6.32 -9.85
CA SER A 98 -22.99 -7.67 -9.72
C SER A 98 -22.30 -8.18 -10.99
N GLY A 99 -21.46 -9.21 -10.82
CA GLY A 99 -20.75 -9.87 -11.92
C GLY A 99 -19.37 -9.30 -12.18
N TYR A 100 -18.68 -9.91 -13.16
CA TYR A 100 -17.31 -9.53 -13.50
C TYR A 100 -17.26 -8.15 -14.14
N LEU A 101 -16.36 -7.30 -13.65
CA LEU A 101 -16.11 -5.96 -14.17
C LEU A 101 -15.75 -5.98 -15.67
N SER A 102 -15.01 -7.01 -16.12
CA SER A 102 -14.65 -7.20 -17.54
C SER A 102 -15.84 -7.47 -18.47
N ASN A 103 -17.01 -7.82 -17.92
CA ASN A 103 -18.23 -8.05 -18.73
C ASN A 103 -19.06 -6.77 -18.89
N TRP A 104 -18.73 -5.70 -18.18
CA TRP A 104 -19.47 -4.45 -18.18
C TRP A 104 -18.78 -3.39 -19.01
N LEU A 105 -19.55 -2.65 -19.82
CA LEU A 105 -19.09 -1.40 -20.41
C LEU A 105 -18.82 -0.37 -19.32
N TRP A 106 -17.70 0.36 -19.40
CA TRP A 106 -17.41 1.44 -18.47
C TRP A 106 -18.57 2.46 -18.35
N SER A 107 -19.15 2.84 -19.49
CA SER A 107 -20.29 3.76 -19.52
C SER A 107 -21.50 3.26 -18.70
N SER A 108 -21.72 1.94 -18.71
CA SER A 108 -22.78 1.31 -17.92
C SER A 108 -22.45 1.28 -16.43
N ILE A 109 -21.20 0.93 -16.07
CA ILE A 109 -20.71 0.98 -14.68
C ILE A 109 -20.89 2.41 -14.15
N TYR A 110 -20.41 3.41 -14.88
CA TYR A 110 -20.46 4.80 -14.46
C TYR A 110 -21.89 5.32 -14.28
N LYS A 111 -22.82 4.95 -15.16
CA LYS A 111 -24.21 5.38 -15.10
C LYS A 111 -25.00 4.68 -14.00
N LYS A 112 -24.85 3.36 -13.86
CA LYS A 112 -25.75 2.50 -13.06
C LYS A 112 -25.20 2.12 -11.69
N CYS A 113 -23.88 1.87 -11.57
CA CYS A 113 -23.31 1.36 -10.35
C CYS A 113 -22.97 2.49 -9.36
N ARG A 114 -23.29 2.23 -8.10
CA ARG A 114 -22.95 3.08 -6.97
C ARG A 114 -22.34 2.22 -5.88
N THR A 115 -21.39 2.77 -5.14
CA THR A 115 -20.84 2.05 -4.00
C THR A 115 -21.87 1.87 -2.91
N GLU A 116 -21.86 0.71 -2.26
CA GLU A 116 -22.75 0.40 -1.13
C GLU A 116 -22.54 1.40 0.02
N VAL A 117 -21.27 1.76 0.26
CA VAL A 117 -20.93 2.80 1.23
C VAL A 117 -20.84 4.14 0.50
N GLY A 118 -21.62 5.12 0.93
CA GLY A 118 -21.56 6.51 0.46
C GLY A 118 -22.17 6.77 -0.93
N GLY A 119 -22.72 5.77 -1.63
CA GLY A 119 -23.40 5.94 -2.92
C GLY A 119 -22.58 6.55 -4.05
N GLN A 120 -21.25 6.37 -4.02
CA GLN A 120 -20.28 7.01 -4.90
C GLN A 120 -20.08 6.22 -6.20
N ARG A 121 -19.32 6.79 -7.14
CA ARG A 121 -18.94 6.12 -8.39
C ARG A 121 -17.50 5.64 -8.31
N LEU A 122 -17.22 4.46 -8.87
CA LEU A 122 -15.85 4.07 -9.20
C LEU A 122 -15.26 5.07 -10.21
N ILE A 123 -13.93 5.12 -10.28
CA ILE A 123 -13.22 6.01 -11.20
C ILE A 123 -12.29 5.22 -12.12
N ARG A 124 -11.86 5.85 -13.21
CA ARG A 124 -10.83 5.30 -14.09
C ARG A 124 -9.45 5.65 -13.56
N LEU A 125 -8.44 4.89 -13.97
CA LEU A 125 -7.04 5.21 -13.68
C LEU A 125 -6.66 6.63 -14.13
N VAL A 126 -7.10 7.04 -15.31
CA VAL A 126 -6.79 8.39 -15.83
C VAL A 126 -7.36 9.51 -14.95
N ASP A 127 -8.50 9.30 -14.32
CA ASP A 127 -9.11 10.28 -13.41
C ASP A 127 -8.29 10.39 -12.10
N LEU A 128 -7.80 9.24 -11.58
CA LEU A 128 -6.90 9.21 -10.44
C LEU A 128 -5.56 9.92 -10.75
N LEU A 129 -4.93 9.58 -11.89
CA LEU A 129 -3.65 10.14 -12.29
C LEU A 129 -3.73 11.68 -12.46
N LYS A 130 -4.77 12.17 -13.12
CA LYS A 130 -5.01 13.62 -13.26
C LYS A 130 -5.17 14.30 -11.90
N TYR A 131 -5.97 13.71 -11.01
CA TYR A 131 -6.18 14.26 -9.68
C TYR A 131 -4.87 14.27 -8.87
N GLY A 132 -4.16 13.14 -8.76
CA GLY A 132 -2.91 13.08 -8.00
C GLY A 132 -1.85 14.04 -8.53
N LYS A 133 -1.73 14.21 -9.87
CA LYS A 133 -0.83 15.20 -10.47
C LYS A 133 -1.21 16.62 -10.06
N SER A 134 -2.50 16.98 -10.04
CA SER A 134 -2.97 18.32 -9.65
C SER A 134 -2.67 18.67 -8.19
N VAL A 135 -2.49 17.66 -7.33
CA VAL A 135 -2.16 17.82 -5.89
C VAL A 135 -0.73 17.39 -5.56
N GLY A 136 0.10 17.12 -6.56
CA GLY A 136 1.52 16.80 -6.39
C GLY A 136 1.83 15.44 -5.77
N LYS A 137 0.89 14.46 -5.80
CA LYS A 137 1.06 13.16 -5.17
C LYS A 137 1.57 12.09 -6.14
N PRO A 138 2.54 11.26 -5.74
CA PRO A 138 2.95 10.04 -6.45
C PRO A 138 1.95 8.92 -6.24
N PHE A 139 2.15 7.83 -7.02
CA PHE A 139 1.22 6.71 -7.05
C PHE A 139 1.93 5.37 -6.80
N ALA A 140 1.21 4.46 -6.14
CA ALA A 140 1.46 3.02 -6.14
C ALA A 140 0.29 2.36 -6.88
N ILE A 141 0.55 1.78 -8.05
CA ILE A 141 -0.50 1.19 -8.90
C ILE A 141 -0.30 -0.30 -9.04
N GLU A 142 -1.22 -1.09 -8.51
CA GLU A 142 -1.19 -2.54 -8.63
C GLU A 142 -1.93 -3.04 -9.87
N ILE A 143 -1.28 -3.89 -10.67
CA ILE A 143 -1.93 -4.66 -11.72
C ILE A 143 -2.60 -5.88 -11.09
N LYS A 144 -3.94 -5.92 -11.11
CA LYS A 144 -4.69 -7.06 -10.52
C LYS A 144 -4.96 -8.19 -11.52
N ALA A 145 -4.75 -7.95 -12.80
CA ALA A 145 -4.94 -8.97 -13.84
C ALA A 145 -3.69 -9.86 -13.96
N SER A 146 -3.88 -11.18 -13.81
CA SER A 146 -2.81 -12.18 -14.01
C SER A 146 -2.30 -12.19 -15.45
N TYR A 147 -3.16 -11.84 -16.39
CA TYR A 147 -2.84 -11.70 -17.82
C TYR A 147 -3.48 -10.43 -18.37
N ILE A 148 -2.70 -9.68 -19.14
CA ILE A 148 -3.15 -8.56 -19.99
C ILE A 148 -2.67 -8.77 -21.42
N THR A 149 -3.42 -8.26 -22.40
CA THR A 149 -3.00 -8.27 -23.80
C THR A 149 -1.82 -7.31 -24.02
N ASN A 150 -1.15 -7.39 -25.17
CA ASN A 150 -0.10 -6.42 -25.51
C ASN A 150 -0.69 -5.02 -25.73
N ALA A 151 -1.92 -4.92 -26.20
CA ALA A 151 -2.63 -3.65 -26.34
C ALA A 151 -2.92 -3.01 -24.97
N GLN A 152 -3.42 -3.80 -23.99
CA GLN A 152 -3.61 -3.35 -22.62
C GLN A 152 -2.30 -2.96 -21.93
N ALA A 153 -1.22 -3.70 -22.18
CA ALA A 153 0.10 -3.34 -21.65
C ALA A 153 0.57 -1.98 -22.18
N ARG A 154 0.44 -1.75 -23.49
CA ARG A 154 0.75 -0.44 -24.09
C ARG A 154 -0.17 0.66 -23.57
N GLN A 155 -1.48 0.40 -23.45
CA GLN A 155 -2.43 1.37 -22.91
C GLN A 155 -2.04 1.83 -21.49
N LEU A 156 -1.72 0.88 -20.60
CA LEU A 156 -1.29 1.21 -19.22
C LEU A 156 0.04 1.94 -19.24
N TRP A 157 1.02 1.47 -20.00
CA TRP A 157 2.34 2.08 -20.10
C TRP A 157 2.26 3.55 -20.58
N TYR A 158 1.46 3.84 -21.61
CA TYR A 158 1.24 5.22 -22.07
C TYR A 158 0.49 6.07 -21.03
N ALA A 159 -0.51 5.48 -20.35
CA ALA A 159 -1.32 6.22 -19.40
C ALA A 159 -0.53 6.69 -18.17
N ILE A 160 0.45 5.92 -17.72
CA ILE A 160 1.26 6.25 -16.54
C ILE A 160 2.54 7.03 -16.89
N ASN A 161 2.87 7.17 -18.17
CA ASN A 161 4.03 7.95 -18.60
C ASN A 161 3.86 9.43 -18.23
N GLY A 162 4.92 10.04 -17.69
CA GLY A 162 4.90 11.42 -17.20
C GLY A 162 4.30 11.61 -15.81
N TYR A 163 3.97 10.52 -15.11
CA TYR A 163 3.57 10.52 -13.71
C TYR A 163 4.62 9.82 -12.84
N LYS A 164 4.68 10.19 -11.55
CA LYS A 164 5.54 9.51 -10.57
C LYS A 164 4.82 8.23 -10.09
N VAL A 165 4.99 7.13 -10.82
CA VAL A 165 4.32 5.86 -10.54
C VAL A 165 5.33 4.80 -10.10
N GLN A 166 5.00 4.08 -9.02
CA GLN A 166 5.50 2.76 -8.73
C GLN A 166 4.45 1.75 -9.21
N LEU A 167 4.80 0.95 -10.21
CA LEU A 167 3.94 -0.11 -10.73
C LEU A 167 4.25 -1.41 -10.01
N GLU A 168 3.22 -2.09 -9.54
CA GLU A 168 3.37 -3.24 -8.70
C GLU A 168 2.48 -4.41 -9.08
N ALA A 169 2.88 -5.61 -8.68
CA ALA A 169 2.12 -6.83 -8.93
C ALA A 169 2.36 -7.89 -7.87
N GLY A 170 1.29 -8.60 -7.51
CA GLY A 170 1.37 -9.88 -6.82
C GLY A 170 1.95 -10.98 -7.74
N TYR A 171 2.24 -12.16 -7.16
CA TYR A 171 2.88 -13.26 -7.88
C TYR A 171 2.16 -13.65 -9.17
N SER A 172 0.84 -13.78 -9.13
CA SER A 172 0.02 -14.15 -10.29
C SER A 172 0.02 -13.12 -11.43
N ALA A 173 0.26 -11.85 -11.11
CA ALA A 173 0.26 -10.75 -12.09
C ALA A 173 1.67 -10.36 -12.58
N LEU A 174 2.72 -11.04 -12.14
CA LEU A 174 4.09 -10.80 -12.64
C LEU A 174 4.23 -10.94 -14.16
N PRO A 175 3.55 -11.89 -14.85
CA PRO A 175 3.57 -11.94 -16.31
C PRO A 175 3.06 -10.65 -16.96
N SER A 176 2.01 -10.04 -16.40
CA SER A 176 1.45 -8.76 -16.85
C SER A 176 2.43 -7.61 -16.62
N LEU A 177 3.04 -7.53 -15.42
CA LEU A 177 4.06 -6.54 -15.10
C LEU A 177 5.26 -6.62 -16.05
N ASN A 178 5.72 -7.84 -16.36
CA ASN A 178 6.87 -8.05 -17.25
C ASN A 178 6.63 -7.58 -18.69
N LYS A 179 5.38 -7.59 -19.19
CA LYS A 179 5.06 -7.00 -20.49
C LYS A 179 5.32 -5.49 -20.49
N ILE A 180 4.95 -4.80 -19.42
CA ILE A 180 5.16 -3.36 -19.28
C ILE A 180 6.64 -3.04 -19.08
N LYS A 181 7.37 -3.83 -18.28
CA LYS A 181 8.83 -3.68 -18.14
C LYS A 181 9.59 -3.78 -19.46
N LYS A 182 9.12 -4.66 -20.37
CA LYS A 182 9.72 -4.76 -21.71
C LYS A 182 9.50 -3.50 -22.56
N LEU A 183 8.32 -2.87 -22.45
CA LEU A 183 8.04 -1.59 -23.12
C LEU A 183 8.90 -0.47 -22.52
N ASP A 184 8.98 -0.43 -21.20
CA ASP A 184 9.74 0.56 -20.44
C ASP A 184 11.24 0.49 -20.75
N ALA A 185 11.81 -0.70 -20.85
CA ALA A 185 13.22 -0.91 -21.19
C ALA A 185 13.59 -0.43 -22.61
N ALA A 186 12.61 -0.27 -23.48
CA ALA A 186 12.80 0.24 -24.85
C ALA A 186 12.75 1.78 -24.92
N ASP A 187 12.35 2.48 -23.83
CA ASP A 187 12.28 3.93 -23.77
C ASP A 187 13.19 4.49 -22.66
N PRO A 188 14.35 5.05 -23.02
CA PRO A 188 15.31 5.58 -22.02
C PRO A 188 14.80 6.77 -21.23
N ASN A 189 13.71 7.42 -21.68
CA ASN A 189 13.12 8.58 -21.00
C ASN A 189 12.02 8.18 -20.01
N HIS A 190 11.62 6.92 -19.99
CA HIS A 190 10.58 6.42 -19.12
C HIS A 190 11.10 6.15 -17.71
N LYS A 191 10.35 6.56 -16.68
CA LYS A 191 10.79 6.52 -15.26
C LYS A 191 9.75 5.86 -14.37
N ILE A 192 9.39 4.60 -14.68
CA ILE A 192 8.55 3.80 -13.80
C ILE A 192 9.45 3.08 -12.77
N SER A 193 9.08 3.11 -11.50
CA SER A 193 9.63 2.21 -10.50
C SER A 193 8.75 0.94 -10.40
N TYR A 194 9.36 -0.18 -10.03
CA TYR A 194 8.68 -1.47 -9.98
C TYR A 194 8.76 -2.09 -8.60
N ALA A 195 7.66 -2.70 -8.15
CA ALA A 195 7.60 -3.43 -6.90
C ALA A 195 6.94 -4.80 -7.06
N ARG A 196 7.31 -5.72 -6.18
CA ARG A 196 6.63 -6.99 -6.01
C ARG A 196 5.83 -6.98 -4.73
N ILE A 197 4.58 -7.45 -4.78
CA ILE A 197 3.74 -7.68 -3.61
C ILE A 197 3.94 -9.11 -3.12
N THR A 198 4.11 -9.30 -1.81
CA THR A 198 4.24 -10.61 -1.17
C THR A 198 3.51 -10.67 0.17
N SER A 199 2.73 -11.72 0.36
CA SER A 199 1.99 -11.99 1.60
C SER A 199 2.69 -12.99 2.53
N GLY A 200 3.78 -13.61 2.07
CA GLY A 200 4.48 -14.64 2.84
C GLY A 200 3.85 -16.04 2.81
N GLY A 201 2.68 -16.23 2.17
CA GLY A 201 1.96 -17.50 2.13
C GLY A 201 2.70 -18.67 1.44
N GLY A 202 3.67 -18.37 0.57
CA GLY A 202 4.58 -19.34 -0.05
C GLY A 202 6.03 -19.16 0.40
N GLY A 203 6.24 -18.55 1.58
CA GLY A 203 7.55 -18.10 2.05
C GLY A 203 7.90 -16.69 1.54
N TRP A 204 8.89 -16.08 2.19
CA TRP A 204 9.38 -14.75 1.82
C TRP A 204 10.43 -14.86 0.73
N PRO A 205 10.24 -14.24 -0.45
CA PRO A 205 11.21 -14.32 -1.54
C PRO A 205 12.59 -13.77 -1.13
N SER A 206 13.66 -14.31 -1.69
CA SER A 206 15.00 -13.76 -1.46
C SER A 206 15.16 -12.35 -2.03
N VAL A 207 16.09 -11.56 -1.50
CA VAL A 207 16.45 -10.24 -2.04
C VAL A 207 16.77 -10.30 -3.53
N ALA A 208 17.54 -11.31 -3.96
CA ALA A 208 17.89 -11.51 -5.37
C ALA A 208 16.64 -11.74 -6.25
N THR A 209 15.67 -12.49 -5.76
CA THR A 209 14.39 -12.71 -6.46
C THR A 209 13.59 -11.42 -6.57
N LEU A 210 13.51 -10.62 -5.50
CA LEU A 210 12.78 -9.35 -5.51
C LEU A 210 13.42 -8.33 -6.44
N LYS A 211 14.75 -8.25 -6.47
CA LYS A 211 15.50 -7.35 -7.36
C LYS A 211 15.32 -7.65 -8.86
N LYS A 212 14.93 -8.85 -9.23
CA LYS A 212 14.51 -9.15 -10.62
C LYS A 212 13.24 -8.40 -11.02
N THR A 213 12.38 -8.09 -10.05
CA THR A 213 11.17 -7.28 -10.29
C THR A 213 11.48 -5.79 -10.26
N GLY A 214 12.12 -5.31 -9.20
CA GLY A 214 12.40 -3.89 -8.99
C GLY A 214 13.19 -3.63 -7.71
N THR A 215 13.19 -2.38 -7.27
CA THR A 215 13.89 -1.91 -6.07
C THR A 215 13.01 -1.79 -4.84
N SER A 216 11.73 -2.15 -4.98
CA SER A 216 10.74 -2.05 -3.90
C SER A 216 10.01 -3.38 -3.71
N VAL A 217 9.51 -3.59 -2.50
CA VAL A 217 8.65 -4.72 -2.15
C VAL A 217 7.52 -4.25 -1.24
N HIS A 218 6.28 -4.63 -1.60
CA HIS A 218 5.13 -4.51 -0.71
C HIS A 218 4.98 -5.83 0.03
N ALA A 219 5.19 -5.83 1.33
CA ALA A 219 5.17 -7.00 2.18
C ALA A 219 4.01 -6.94 3.18
N ASN A 220 3.38 -8.09 3.43
CA ASN A 220 2.37 -8.16 4.47
C ASN A 220 2.97 -7.78 5.83
N LYS A 221 2.19 -7.10 6.67
CA LYS A 221 2.58 -6.67 8.03
C LYS A 221 3.01 -7.82 8.96
N SER A 222 2.71 -9.08 8.60
CA SER A 222 3.18 -10.26 9.32
C SER A 222 4.65 -10.62 9.06
N ILE A 223 5.35 -9.86 8.21
CA ILE A 223 6.76 -10.11 7.88
C ILE A 223 7.61 -10.26 9.14
N PRO A 224 8.44 -11.32 9.25
CA PRO A 224 9.39 -11.47 10.35
C PRO A 224 10.43 -10.33 10.34
N ALA A 225 10.82 -9.86 11.53
CA ALA A 225 11.84 -8.81 11.66
C ALA A 225 13.19 -9.19 11.02
N SER A 226 13.55 -10.47 11.01
CA SER A 226 14.77 -10.97 10.33
C SER A 226 14.70 -10.79 8.82
N VAL A 227 13.54 -11.10 8.21
CA VAL A 227 13.29 -10.90 6.76
C VAL A 227 13.30 -9.41 6.43
N MET A 228 12.62 -8.59 7.25
CA MET A 228 12.62 -7.14 7.10
C MET A 228 14.03 -6.56 7.10
N ARG A 229 14.88 -6.97 8.07
CA ARG A 229 16.28 -6.58 8.11
C ARG A 229 17.04 -6.99 6.85
N SER A 230 16.85 -8.24 6.38
CA SER A 230 17.46 -8.74 5.14
C SER A 230 17.07 -7.90 3.92
N TYR A 231 15.80 -7.54 3.79
CA TYR A 231 15.33 -6.72 2.67
C TYR A 231 15.94 -5.31 2.70
N LYS A 232 15.97 -4.67 3.88
CA LYS A 232 16.60 -3.36 4.06
C LYS A 232 18.11 -3.40 3.78
N ALA A 233 18.83 -4.38 4.34
CA ALA A 233 20.25 -4.58 4.08
C ALA A 233 20.53 -4.85 2.60
N GLY A 234 19.60 -5.50 1.91
CA GLY A 234 19.63 -5.68 0.46
C GLY A 234 19.31 -4.42 -0.35
N GLY A 235 19.05 -3.27 0.27
CA GLY A 235 18.75 -2.01 -0.40
C GLY A 235 17.33 -1.93 -0.99
N LEU A 236 16.40 -2.79 -0.55
CA LEU A 236 15.00 -2.71 -0.97
C LEU A 236 14.24 -1.66 -0.16
N LYS A 237 13.41 -0.87 -0.82
CA LYS A 237 12.36 -0.06 -0.18
C LYS A 237 11.21 -0.97 0.20
N VAL A 238 10.96 -1.13 1.50
CA VAL A 238 9.90 -2.02 2.00
C VAL A 238 8.68 -1.22 2.39
N TYR A 239 7.57 -1.53 1.76
CA TYR A 239 6.23 -1.03 2.07
C TYR A 239 5.50 -2.11 2.85
N LEU A 240 4.90 -1.80 3.98
CA LEU A 240 4.12 -2.77 4.76
C LEU A 240 2.62 -2.55 4.58
N PHE A 241 1.86 -3.61 4.31
CA PHE A 241 0.41 -3.57 4.15
C PHE A 241 -0.29 -4.65 5.00
N THR A 242 -1.51 -4.47 5.43
CA THR A 242 -2.32 -3.26 5.48
C THR A 242 -2.55 -2.94 6.94
N GLY A 243 -2.30 -1.70 7.31
CA GLY A 243 -2.59 -1.20 8.65
C GLY A 243 -4.08 -0.82 8.75
N LYS A 244 -4.80 -1.39 9.73
CA LYS A 244 -6.23 -1.19 9.92
C LYS A 244 -6.58 -0.52 11.25
N ASN A 245 -5.68 -0.59 12.22
CA ASN A 245 -5.88 -0.08 13.58
C ASN A 245 -4.53 0.25 14.21
N GLU A 246 -4.55 0.82 15.42
CA GLU A 246 -3.36 1.30 16.15
C GLU A 246 -2.37 0.17 16.45
N THR A 247 -2.84 -1.05 16.74
CA THR A 247 -1.97 -2.23 16.94
C THR A 247 -1.18 -2.56 15.68
N ASP A 248 -1.84 -2.50 14.52
CA ASP A 248 -1.16 -2.67 13.24
C ASP A 248 -0.14 -1.56 12.98
N TYR A 249 -0.53 -0.30 13.25
CA TYR A 249 0.34 0.86 13.04
C TYR A 249 1.60 0.76 13.90
N ALA A 250 1.46 0.48 15.21
CA ALA A 250 2.58 0.31 16.12
C ALA A 250 3.51 -0.84 15.68
N ARG A 251 2.93 -2.00 15.28
CA ARG A 251 3.71 -3.13 14.78
C ARG A 251 4.49 -2.78 13.51
N MET A 252 3.85 -2.09 12.55
CA MET A 252 4.48 -1.74 11.29
C MET A 252 5.59 -0.71 11.50
N ALA A 253 5.33 0.34 12.29
CA ALA A 253 6.30 1.37 12.63
C ALA A 253 7.53 0.80 13.38
N ALA A 254 7.33 -0.17 14.29
CA ALA A 254 8.44 -0.84 14.98
C ALA A 254 9.46 -1.51 14.04
N LEU A 255 9.04 -1.88 12.84
CA LEU A 255 9.90 -2.44 11.79
C LEU A 255 10.60 -1.37 10.96
N ARG A 256 10.25 -0.08 11.13
CA ARG A 256 10.79 1.07 10.39
C ARG A 256 10.81 0.82 8.87
N PRO A 257 9.67 0.63 8.21
CA PRO A 257 9.59 0.45 6.77
C PRO A 257 9.91 1.76 6.04
N TYR A 258 10.01 1.69 4.71
CA TYR A 258 10.03 2.90 3.88
C TYR A 258 8.65 3.59 3.86
N ALA A 259 7.58 2.79 3.87
CA ALA A 259 6.21 3.29 3.89
C ALA A 259 5.24 2.29 4.56
N VAL A 260 4.15 2.81 5.08
CA VAL A 260 3.03 2.03 5.61
C VAL A 260 1.79 2.24 4.73
N VAL A 261 1.16 1.15 4.33
CA VAL A 261 -0.07 1.14 3.54
C VAL A 261 -1.25 0.96 4.50
N VAL A 262 -2.15 1.94 4.56
CA VAL A 262 -3.21 2.00 5.57
C VAL A 262 -4.59 2.23 4.95
N ASP A 263 -5.63 1.59 5.50
CA ASP A 263 -7.01 1.73 5.03
C ASP A 263 -7.59 3.12 5.36
N ASP A 264 -7.31 3.66 6.54
CA ASP A 264 -7.74 5.00 6.97
C ASP A 264 -6.53 5.87 7.32
N VAL A 265 -6.11 6.67 6.36
CA VAL A 265 -4.98 7.61 6.55
C VAL A 265 -5.26 8.62 7.66
N GLY A 266 -6.50 9.10 7.80
CA GLY A 266 -6.83 10.06 8.85
C GLY A 266 -6.68 9.46 10.24
N ARG A 267 -7.07 8.18 10.43
CA ARG A 267 -6.85 7.45 11.68
C ARG A 267 -5.37 7.22 11.93
N PHE A 268 -4.61 6.85 10.90
CA PHE A 268 -3.16 6.67 11.01
C PHE A 268 -2.45 7.96 11.41
N GLN A 269 -2.79 9.10 10.81
CA GLN A 269 -2.18 10.38 11.14
C GLN A 269 -2.48 10.78 12.59
N ARG A 270 -3.72 10.68 13.06
CA ARG A 270 -4.07 10.95 14.48
C ARG A 270 -3.29 10.04 15.44
N TRP A 271 -3.15 8.75 15.10
CA TRP A 271 -2.34 7.84 15.91
C TRP A 271 -0.88 8.30 15.93
N ARG A 272 -0.31 8.65 14.79
CA ARG A 272 1.08 9.12 14.67
C ARG A 272 1.32 10.39 15.48
N ASP A 273 0.44 11.37 15.36
CA ASP A 273 0.53 12.63 16.09
C ASP A 273 0.48 12.43 17.63
N ALA A 274 -0.25 11.40 18.09
CA ALA A 274 -0.32 11.04 19.49
C ALA A 274 0.95 10.31 20.02
N GLN A 275 1.90 9.91 19.14
CA GLN A 275 3.19 9.33 19.52
C GLN A 275 4.32 10.38 19.59
N SER A 276 4.10 11.59 19.09
CA SER A 276 5.04 12.71 19.11
C SER A 276 4.90 13.52 20.40
#